data_1b2a78c684cb7318ce7831a719da7601
#
_entry.id   1b2a78c684cb7318ce7831a719da7601
#
_cell.length_a   1.000
_cell.length_b   1.000
_cell.length_c   1.000
_cell.angle_alpha   90.00
_cell.angle_beta   90.00
_cell.angle_gamma   90.00
#
_symmetry.space_group_name_H-M   'P 1'
#
loop_
_entity.id
_entity.type
_entity.pdbx_description
1 polymer ?
#
loop_
_entity_poly.entity_id
_entity_poly.type
_entity_poly.pdbx_seq_one_letter_code
_entity_poly.pdbx_strand_id
1 'polypeptide(L)'
;LDNLTIKTLPGVFSRDGLDVGSQLLLSTLEPHTKGKVLDVGCGAGVLAAALASHSPKVRLTLCDVSAPAVEASRATLASNGLAGDVFASNVFSEVNGRFDMIISNPPFHDGLQTSLEAAQALIRGAVRHLNSGGELRIVANAFLPYPQVLDETFGFHEVIAQTGRFKVYRTIMTRQAKK
;
A
#
# COMPACT_ATOMS: atom_id res chain seq x y z
N LEU A 1 -10.36 14.64 -4.57
CA LEU A 1 -9.96 14.54 -3.16
C LEU A 1 -10.36 15.81 -2.43
N ASP A 2 -11.64 15.90 -2.21
CA ASP A 2 -12.25 17.05 -1.60
C ASP A 2 -11.69 17.25 -0.19
N ASN A 3 -11.24 18.46 0.09
CA ASN A 3 -10.78 18.87 1.41
C ASN A 3 -9.51 18.19 1.94
N LEU A 4 -8.79 17.43 1.12
CA LEU A 4 -7.51 16.88 1.53
C LEU A 4 -6.38 17.89 1.33
N THR A 5 -5.56 18.02 2.37
CA THR A 5 -4.34 18.82 2.29
C THR A 5 -3.15 17.89 2.10
N ILE A 6 -2.38 18.12 1.05
CA ILE A 6 -1.24 17.29 0.69
C ILE A 6 0.04 18.06 0.98
N LYS A 7 0.96 17.42 1.71
CA LYS A 7 2.29 17.98 1.99
C LYS A 7 3.34 17.15 1.30
N THR A 8 4.13 17.77 0.44
CA THR A 8 5.17 17.08 -0.31
C THR A 8 6.53 17.73 -0.08
N LEU A 9 7.59 16.94 -0.26
CA LEU A 9 8.98 17.35 -0.16
C LEU A 9 9.71 16.88 -1.41
N PRO A 10 10.86 17.50 -1.73
CA PRO A 10 11.66 17.06 -2.89
C PRO A 10 11.96 15.56 -2.84
N GLY A 11 11.77 14.88 -3.96
CA GLY A 11 12.01 13.45 -4.08
C GLY A 11 10.83 12.57 -3.70
N VAL A 12 9.70 13.14 -3.31
CA VAL A 12 8.50 12.38 -2.98
C VAL A 12 7.60 12.29 -4.22
N PHE A 13 7.06 11.09 -4.48
CA PHE A 13 6.10 10.89 -5.56
C PHE A 13 4.75 11.54 -5.21
N SER A 14 3.93 11.75 -6.22
CA SER A 14 2.55 12.24 -6.07
C SER A 14 2.48 13.68 -5.55
N ARG A 15 3.30 14.54 -6.10
CA ARG A 15 3.32 15.96 -5.71
C ARG A 15 1.97 16.63 -5.80
N ASP A 16 1.20 16.30 -6.83
CA ASP A 16 -0.03 17.01 -7.18
C ASP A 16 -1.28 16.26 -6.80
N GLY A 17 -1.16 15.31 -5.87
CA GLY A 17 -2.28 14.53 -5.40
C GLY A 17 -2.10 13.04 -5.62
N LEU A 18 -3.21 12.31 -5.68
CA LEU A 18 -3.16 10.89 -5.96
C LEU A 18 -2.80 10.63 -7.42
N ASP A 19 -1.79 9.79 -7.65
CA ASP A 19 -1.49 9.31 -9.00
C ASP A 19 -2.56 8.32 -9.47
N VAL A 20 -2.49 7.97 -10.76
CA VAL A 20 -3.50 7.11 -11.39
C VAL A 20 -3.59 5.75 -10.71
N GLY A 21 -2.45 5.15 -10.36
CA GLY A 21 -2.45 3.86 -9.67
C GLY A 21 -3.11 3.93 -8.31
N SER A 22 -2.77 4.95 -7.52
CA SER A 22 -3.38 5.13 -6.20
C SER A 22 -4.87 5.43 -6.28
N GLN A 23 -5.30 6.20 -7.27
CA GLN A 23 -6.73 6.44 -7.51
C GLN A 23 -7.46 5.13 -7.79
N LEU A 24 -6.87 4.28 -8.62
CA LEU A 24 -7.47 3.00 -8.94
C LEU A 24 -7.57 2.11 -7.69
N LEU A 25 -6.51 2.04 -6.90
CA LEU A 25 -6.50 1.27 -5.66
C LEU A 25 -7.57 1.79 -4.69
N LEU A 26 -7.62 3.12 -4.49
CA LEU A 26 -8.59 3.72 -3.59
C LEU A 26 -10.03 3.40 -4.03
N SER A 27 -10.29 3.36 -5.33
CA SER A 27 -11.62 3.06 -5.86
C SER A 27 -12.13 1.67 -5.49
N THR A 28 -11.22 0.75 -5.13
CA THR A 28 -11.58 -0.61 -4.73
C THR A 28 -11.83 -0.75 -3.24
N LEU A 29 -11.46 0.26 -2.45
CA LEU A 29 -11.61 0.20 -0.99
C LEU A 29 -13.00 0.65 -0.60
N GLU A 30 -13.63 -0.15 0.26
CA GLU A 30 -14.99 0.14 0.67
C GLU A 30 -15.03 1.36 1.60
N PRO A 31 -16.11 2.19 1.52
CA PRO A 31 -16.24 3.37 2.38
C PRO A 31 -16.24 3.08 3.88
N HIS A 32 -16.41 1.83 4.26
CA HIS A 32 -16.47 1.42 5.67
C HIS A 32 -15.35 0.45 6.04
N THR A 33 -14.20 0.57 5.39
CA THR A 33 -13.01 -0.19 5.78
C THR A 33 -12.69 0.11 7.25
N LYS A 34 -12.30 -0.90 8.00
CA LYS A 34 -11.98 -0.76 9.43
C LYS A 34 -10.81 -1.66 9.80
N GLY A 35 -10.26 -1.40 10.98
CA GLY A 35 -9.16 -2.19 11.52
C GLY A 35 -7.82 -1.57 11.23
N LYS A 36 -6.77 -2.36 11.44
CA LYS A 36 -5.38 -1.91 11.24
C LYS A 36 -4.99 -2.03 9.77
N VAL A 37 -4.62 -0.91 9.18
CA VAL A 37 -4.21 -0.85 7.77
C VAL A 37 -2.77 -0.35 7.69
N LEU A 38 -1.93 -1.08 6.96
CA LEU A 38 -0.55 -0.71 6.69
C LEU A 38 -0.43 -0.30 5.22
N ASP A 39 0.14 0.89 5.00
CA ASP A 39 0.48 1.38 3.66
C ASP A 39 2.00 1.28 3.50
N VAL A 40 2.46 0.33 2.70
CA VAL A 40 3.88 0.10 2.42
C VAL A 40 4.29 0.90 1.19
N GLY A 41 5.30 1.76 1.35
CA GLY A 41 5.70 2.67 0.29
C GLY A 41 4.74 3.85 0.21
N CYS A 42 4.50 4.50 1.35
CA CYS A 42 3.41 5.46 1.49
C CYS A 42 3.61 6.79 0.75
N GLY A 43 4.82 7.12 0.33
CA GLY A 43 5.09 8.39 -0.34
C GLY A 43 4.66 9.58 0.51
N ALA A 44 3.86 10.47 -0.06
CA ALA A 44 3.34 11.63 0.66
C ALA A 44 2.14 11.33 1.57
N GLY A 45 1.70 10.07 1.63
CA GLY A 45 0.61 9.66 2.53
C GLY A 45 -0.80 9.95 2.01
N VAL A 46 -0.92 10.32 0.74
CA VAL A 46 -2.21 10.75 0.19
C VAL A 46 -3.22 9.61 0.12
N LEU A 47 -2.77 8.41 -0.28
CA LEU A 47 -3.65 7.25 -0.36
C LEU A 47 -4.24 6.90 1.02
N ALA A 48 -3.37 6.82 2.03
CA ALA A 48 -3.81 6.51 3.39
C ALA A 48 -4.71 7.61 3.97
N ALA A 49 -4.37 8.88 3.72
CA ALA A 49 -5.19 10.00 4.16
C ALA A 49 -6.57 9.96 3.52
N ALA A 50 -6.64 9.69 2.22
CA ALA A 50 -7.91 9.56 1.51
C ALA A 50 -8.74 8.40 2.07
N LEU A 51 -8.10 7.26 2.31
CA LEU A 51 -8.78 6.10 2.89
C LEU A 51 -9.37 6.46 4.26
N ALA A 52 -8.58 7.05 5.14
CA ALA A 52 -9.05 7.38 6.50
C ALA A 52 -10.14 8.44 6.48
N SER A 53 -10.11 9.37 5.53
CA SER A 53 -11.16 10.38 5.38
C SER A 53 -12.51 9.76 5.02
N HIS A 54 -12.50 8.67 4.26
CA HIS A 54 -13.71 7.96 3.86
C HIS A 54 -14.07 6.82 4.82
N SER A 55 -13.11 6.36 5.61
CA SER A 55 -13.27 5.22 6.50
C SER A 55 -12.65 5.55 7.87
N PRO A 56 -13.34 6.32 8.71
CA PRO A 56 -12.75 6.85 9.95
C PRO A 56 -12.45 5.78 11.00
N LYS A 57 -12.88 4.55 10.80
CA LYS A 57 -12.60 3.45 11.74
C LYS A 57 -11.29 2.73 11.47
N VAL A 58 -10.53 3.15 10.46
CA VAL A 58 -9.21 2.54 10.21
C VAL A 58 -8.19 3.08 11.19
N ARG A 59 -7.22 2.25 11.53
CA ARG A 59 -6.02 2.63 12.27
C ARG A 59 -4.85 2.53 11.32
N LEU A 60 -4.25 3.67 11.01
CA LEU A 60 -3.24 3.77 9.96
C LEU A 60 -1.83 3.54 10.49
N THR A 61 -1.07 2.76 9.74
CA THR A 61 0.38 2.67 9.84
C THR A 61 0.94 2.86 8.44
N LEU A 62 1.90 3.75 8.30
CA LEU A 62 2.51 4.09 7.01
C LEU A 62 4.02 3.93 7.12
N CYS A 63 4.64 3.35 6.11
CA CYS A 63 6.09 3.28 6.07
C CYS A 63 6.63 3.51 4.66
N ASP A 64 7.86 3.98 4.60
CA ASP A 64 8.55 4.23 3.35
C ASP A 64 10.06 4.18 3.61
N VAL A 65 10.83 3.82 2.59
CA VAL A 65 12.29 3.80 2.70
C VAL A 65 12.86 5.21 2.69
N SER A 66 12.13 6.17 2.15
CA SER A 66 12.58 7.56 2.00
C SER A 66 12.24 8.40 3.22
N ALA A 67 13.24 9.01 3.86
CA ALA A 67 13.00 9.92 4.98
C ALA A 67 12.13 11.12 4.59
N PRO A 68 12.32 11.78 3.42
CA PRO A 68 11.41 12.82 2.99
C PRO A 68 9.96 12.37 2.84
N ALA A 69 9.74 11.13 2.37
CA ALA A 69 8.40 10.57 2.28
C ALA A 69 7.75 10.41 3.65
N VAL A 70 8.52 9.93 4.63
CA VAL A 70 8.04 9.78 6.01
C VAL A 70 7.61 11.14 6.58
N GLU A 71 8.43 12.16 6.40
CA GLU A 71 8.09 13.52 6.86
C GLU A 71 6.87 14.08 6.15
N ALA A 72 6.78 13.89 4.83
CA ALA A 72 5.64 14.35 4.04
C ALA A 72 4.35 13.67 4.49
N SER A 73 4.42 12.35 4.74
CA SER A 73 3.26 11.60 5.23
C SER A 73 2.79 12.08 6.59
N ARG A 74 3.72 12.30 7.52
CA ARG A 74 3.38 12.85 8.84
C ARG A 74 2.68 14.20 8.72
N ALA A 75 3.20 15.07 7.87
CA ALA A 75 2.62 16.40 7.66
C ALA A 75 1.24 16.30 7.00
N THR A 76 1.07 15.39 6.04
CA THR A 76 -0.22 15.19 5.37
C THR A 76 -1.28 14.71 6.37
N LEU A 77 -0.96 13.74 7.22
CA LEU A 77 -1.90 13.27 8.23
C LEU A 77 -2.25 14.39 9.21
N ALA A 78 -1.24 15.10 9.74
CA ALA A 78 -1.46 16.17 10.69
C ALA A 78 -2.32 17.30 10.10
N SER A 79 -2.06 17.68 8.85
CA SER A 79 -2.81 18.75 8.17
C SER A 79 -4.27 18.38 7.92
N ASN A 80 -4.60 17.11 7.93
CA ASN A 80 -5.97 16.63 7.73
C ASN A 80 -6.61 16.12 9.01
N GLY A 81 -5.98 16.36 10.16
CA GLY A 81 -6.52 15.94 11.44
C GLY A 81 -6.59 14.45 11.64
N LEU A 82 -5.71 13.69 10.97
CA LEU A 82 -5.69 12.24 11.01
C LEU A 82 -4.56 11.73 11.88
N ALA A 83 -4.82 10.64 12.60
CA ALA A 83 -3.80 9.96 13.40
C ALA A 83 -3.24 8.78 12.62
N GLY A 84 -1.98 8.45 12.90
CA GLY A 84 -1.34 7.27 12.31
C GLY A 84 0.13 7.21 12.69
N ASP A 85 0.68 6.00 12.69
CA ASP A 85 2.12 5.79 12.90
C ASP A 85 2.81 5.85 11.55
N VAL A 86 3.85 6.65 11.45
CA VAL A 86 4.63 6.81 10.21
C VAL A 86 6.11 6.66 10.53
N PHE A 87 6.80 5.76 9.84
CA PHE A 87 8.22 5.52 10.10
C PHE A 87 8.95 5.05 8.86
N ALA A 88 10.28 5.17 8.90
CA ALA A 88 11.14 4.66 7.84
C ALA A 88 11.26 3.15 7.94
N SER A 89 11.20 2.46 6.79
CA SER A 89 11.30 1.01 6.72
C SER A 89 11.68 0.59 5.31
N ASN A 90 12.63 -0.33 5.21
CA ASN A 90 12.91 -0.98 3.94
C ASN A 90 11.90 -2.12 3.79
N VAL A 91 10.79 -1.83 3.11
CA VAL A 91 9.61 -2.68 3.04
C VAL A 91 9.13 -3.00 4.45
N PHE A 92 9.33 -4.21 4.96
CA PHE A 92 8.87 -4.61 6.29
C PHE A 92 9.96 -4.61 7.36
N SER A 93 11.16 -4.11 7.07
CA SER A 93 12.30 -4.22 7.98
C SER A 93 12.05 -3.66 9.39
N GLU A 94 11.22 -2.63 9.50
CA GLU A 94 10.91 -1.98 10.78
C GLU A 94 9.44 -2.14 11.18
N VAL A 95 8.70 -2.97 10.45
CA VAL A 95 7.28 -3.20 10.72
C VAL A 95 7.12 -4.27 11.80
N ASN A 96 6.33 -3.96 12.82
CA ASN A 96 6.00 -4.90 13.89
C ASN A 96 4.52 -5.25 13.86
N GLY A 97 4.22 -6.48 14.25
CA GLY A 97 2.84 -6.92 14.39
C GLY A 97 2.16 -7.29 13.09
N ARG A 98 0.86 -7.43 13.18
CA ARG A 98 0.02 -7.88 12.08
C ARG A 98 -1.11 -6.90 11.83
N PHE A 99 -1.60 -6.89 10.61
CA PHE A 99 -2.60 -5.93 10.12
C PHE A 99 -3.79 -6.68 9.52
N ASP A 100 -4.92 -5.99 9.48
CA ASP A 100 -6.12 -6.52 8.83
C ASP A 100 -6.08 -6.27 7.32
N MET A 101 -5.33 -5.28 6.90
CA MET A 101 -5.13 -4.98 5.49
C MET A 101 -3.76 -4.36 5.28
N ILE A 102 -3.11 -4.78 4.21
CA ILE A 102 -1.88 -4.15 3.72
C ILE A 102 -2.19 -3.65 2.31
N ILE A 103 -1.93 -2.37 2.08
CA ILE A 103 -2.07 -1.75 0.77
C ILE A 103 -0.72 -1.26 0.30
N SER A 104 -0.50 -1.28 -1.01
CA SER A 104 0.73 -0.74 -1.59
C SER A 104 0.53 -0.33 -3.04
N ASN A 105 1.12 0.81 -3.36
CA ASN A 105 1.39 1.22 -4.73
C ASN A 105 2.91 1.29 -4.85
N PRO A 106 3.58 0.14 -5.07
CA PRO A 106 5.03 0.12 -5.06
C PRO A 106 5.61 0.92 -6.23
N PRO A 107 6.78 1.55 -6.04
CA PRO A 107 7.40 2.30 -7.13
C PRO A 107 7.78 1.37 -8.28
N PHE A 108 7.72 1.91 -9.49
CA PHE A 108 8.15 1.20 -10.68
C PHE A 108 9.67 0.98 -10.64
N HIS A 109 10.11 -0.22 -10.95
CA HIS A 109 11.54 -0.56 -11.04
C HIS A 109 11.87 -0.98 -12.46
N ASP A 110 12.97 -0.46 -13.00
CA ASP A 110 13.45 -0.84 -14.30
C ASP A 110 14.08 -2.24 -14.24
N GLY A 111 13.81 -3.03 -15.26
CA GLY A 111 14.35 -4.37 -15.39
C GLY A 111 13.52 -5.44 -14.71
N LEU A 112 13.45 -6.60 -15.36
CA LEU A 112 12.64 -7.73 -14.90
C LEU A 112 13.10 -8.26 -13.54
N GLN A 113 14.42 -8.41 -13.36
CA GLN A 113 14.97 -8.97 -12.13
C GLN A 113 14.68 -8.08 -10.92
N THR A 114 14.86 -6.77 -11.07
CA THR A 114 14.56 -5.80 -10.00
C THR A 114 13.09 -5.78 -9.65
N SER A 115 12.22 -5.86 -10.67
CA SER A 115 10.78 -5.90 -10.46
C SER A 115 10.36 -7.18 -9.74
N LEU A 116 10.96 -8.31 -10.10
CA LEU A 116 10.68 -9.58 -9.43
C LEU A 116 11.12 -9.54 -7.97
N GLU A 117 12.30 -9.01 -7.69
CA GLU A 117 12.81 -8.91 -6.31
C GLU A 117 11.91 -8.01 -5.47
N ALA A 118 11.45 -6.89 -6.02
CA ALA A 118 10.55 -5.98 -5.33
C ALA A 118 9.20 -6.65 -5.01
N ALA A 119 8.64 -7.37 -5.99
CA ALA A 119 7.39 -8.10 -5.80
C ALA A 119 7.54 -9.17 -4.71
N GLN A 120 8.64 -9.92 -4.74
CA GLN A 120 8.91 -10.95 -3.75
C GLN A 120 9.05 -10.37 -2.35
N ALA A 121 9.78 -9.27 -2.20
CA ALA A 121 9.96 -8.63 -0.90
C ALA A 121 8.62 -8.17 -0.31
N LEU A 122 7.79 -7.54 -1.12
CA LEU A 122 6.49 -7.04 -0.67
C LEU A 122 5.53 -8.20 -0.36
N ILE A 123 5.36 -9.13 -1.27
CA ILE A 123 4.35 -10.18 -1.13
C ILE A 123 4.75 -11.20 -0.07
N ARG A 124 5.99 -11.68 -0.09
CA ARG A 124 6.44 -12.65 0.92
C ARG A 124 6.48 -12.05 2.31
N GLY A 125 6.88 -10.78 2.41
CA GLY A 125 6.87 -10.08 3.69
C GLY A 125 5.46 -9.91 4.25
N ALA A 126 4.49 -9.66 3.40
CA ALA A 126 3.10 -9.46 3.82
C ALA A 126 2.54 -10.66 4.58
N VAL A 127 2.96 -11.89 4.23
CA VAL A 127 2.49 -13.09 4.93
C VAL A 127 2.77 -13.01 6.43
N ARG A 128 3.91 -12.45 6.82
CA ARG A 128 4.30 -12.36 8.22
C ARG A 128 3.60 -11.23 8.97
N HIS A 129 2.90 -10.35 8.24
CA HIS A 129 2.30 -9.15 8.81
C HIS A 129 0.80 -9.03 8.55
N LEU A 130 0.15 -10.10 8.14
CA LEU A 130 -1.30 -10.14 8.00
C LEU A 130 -1.94 -11.04 9.05
N ASN A 131 -3.03 -10.57 9.62
CA ASN A 131 -3.89 -11.39 10.44
C ASN A 131 -4.57 -12.44 9.56
N SER A 132 -4.98 -13.56 10.15
CA SER A 132 -5.77 -14.56 9.44
C SER A 132 -7.03 -13.90 8.85
N GLY A 133 -7.27 -14.09 7.57
CA GLY A 133 -8.37 -13.42 6.87
C GLY A 133 -8.06 -12.00 6.41
N GLY A 134 -6.90 -11.47 6.77
CA GLY A 134 -6.48 -10.14 6.34
C GLY A 134 -6.16 -10.09 4.85
N GLU A 135 -6.23 -8.93 4.27
CA GLU A 135 -6.08 -8.74 2.82
C GLU A 135 -4.82 -7.99 2.45
N LEU A 136 -4.24 -8.39 1.33
CA LEU A 136 -3.20 -7.63 0.64
C LEU A 136 -3.79 -7.10 -0.65
N ARG A 137 -3.72 -5.78 -0.86
CA ARG A 137 -4.11 -5.15 -2.12
C ARG A 137 -2.96 -4.35 -2.66
N ILE A 138 -2.58 -4.63 -3.90
CA ILE A 138 -1.46 -4.00 -4.58
C ILE A 138 -1.95 -3.45 -5.91
N VAL A 139 -1.63 -2.20 -6.21
CA VAL A 139 -1.78 -1.68 -7.56
C VAL A 139 -0.40 -1.66 -8.21
N ALA A 140 -0.31 -2.21 -9.41
CA ALA A 140 0.95 -2.29 -10.13
C ALA A 140 0.71 -2.26 -11.62
N ASN A 141 1.77 -1.91 -12.36
CA ASN A 141 1.74 -1.97 -13.81
C ASN A 141 1.44 -3.40 -14.25
N ALA A 142 0.54 -3.55 -15.22
CA ALA A 142 0.03 -4.83 -15.65
C ALA A 142 1.10 -5.80 -16.18
N PHE A 143 2.27 -5.28 -16.55
CA PHE A 143 3.36 -6.11 -17.09
C PHE A 143 4.30 -6.65 -16.02
N LEU A 144 4.15 -6.23 -14.77
CA LEU A 144 5.05 -6.65 -13.69
C LEU A 144 4.64 -8.04 -13.15
N PRO A 145 5.58 -8.80 -12.57
CA PRO A 145 5.36 -10.21 -12.21
C PRO A 145 4.60 -10.42 -10.89
N TYR A 146 3.69 -9.53 -10.53
CA TYR A 146 2.96 -9.64 -9.27
C TYR A 146 2.01 -10.84 -9.20
N PRO A 147 1.25 -11.18 -10.27
CA PRO A 147 0.34 -12.33 -10.20
C PRO A 147 1.05 -13.63 -9.87
N GLN A 148 2.20 -13.88 -10.50
CA GLN A 148 2.97 -15.10 -10.27
C GLN A 148 3.40 -15.22 -8.82
N VAL A 149 3.95 -14.14 -8.25
CA VAL A 149 4.43 -14.16 -6.87
C VAL A 149 3.26 -14.29 -5.88
N LEU A 150 2.13 -13.65 -6.18
CA LEU A 150 0.93 -13.78 -5.36
C LEU A 150 0.44 -15.23 -5.32
N ASP A 151 0.37 -15.89 -6.47
CA ASP A 151 -0.08 -17.28 -6.53
C ASP A 151 0.89 -18.22 -5.82
N GLU A 152 2.20 -18.01 -5.99
CA GLU A 152 3.22 -18.82 -5.33
C GLU A 152 3.20 -18.67 -3.81
N THR A 153 2.85 -17.47 -3.32
CA THR A 153 2.93 -17.16 -1.89
C THR A 153 1.62 -17.38 -1.17
N PHE A 154 0.52 -16.87 -1.72
CA PHE A 154 -0.81 -16.94 -1.08
C PHE A 154 -1.69 -18.03 -1.65
N GLY A 155 -1.33 -18.62 -2.77
CA GLY A 155 -2.11 -19.68 -3.42
C GLY A 155 -3.11 -19.18 -4.44
N PHE A 156 -3.40 -17.87 -4.48
CA PHE A 156 -4.33 -17.28 -5.43
C PHE A 156 -4.18 -15.76 -5.46
N HIS A 157 -4.77 -15.17 -6.46
CA HIS A 157 -4.98 -13.72 -6.52
C HIS A 157 -6.26 -13.43 -7.31
N GLU A 158 -6.79 -12.24 -7.09
CA GLU A 158 -7.90 -11.70 -7.88
C GLU A 158 -7.47 -10.38 -8.49
N VAL A 159 -7.95 -10.09 -9.69
CA VAL A 159 -7.83 -8.76 -10.29
C VAL A 159 -9.16 -8.07 -10.07
N ILE A 160 -9.20 -7.09 -9.17
CA ILE A 160 -10.46 -6.44 -8.78
C ILE A 160 -10.70 -5.10 -9.46
N ALA A 161 -9.69 -4.56 -10.12
CA ALA A 161 -9.83 -3.38 -10.97
C ALA A 161 -8.67 -3.35 -11.95
N GLN A 162 -8.89 -2.72 -13.10
CA GLN A 162 -7.82 -2.58 -14.08
C GLN A 162 -8.09 -1.42 -15.03
N THR A 163 -6.99 -0.87 -15.53
CA THR A 163 -6.99 0.08 -16.65
C THR A 163 -6.09 -0.49 -17.73
N GLY A 164 -5.80 0.28 -18.76
CA GLY A 164 -4.84 -0.17 -19.79
C GLY A 164 -3.43 -0.39 -19.26
N ARG A 165 -3.04 0.27 -18.16
CA ARG A 165 -1.68 0.23 -17.61
C ARG A 165 -1.59 -0.47 -16.27
N PHE A 166 -2.61 -0.39 -15.43
CA PHE A 166 -2.56 -0.84 -14.04
C PHE A 166 -3.58 -1.90 -13.75
N LYS A 167 -3.22 -2.78 -12.82
CA LYS A 167 -4.16 -3.74 -12.22
C LYS A 167 -4.09 -3.62 -10.71
N VAL A 168 -5.24 -3.79 -10.06
CA VAL A 168 -5.30 -3.94 -8.61
C VAL A 168 -5.49 -5.41 -8.31
N TYR A 169 -4.52 -5.96 -7.61
CA TYR A 169 -4.53 -7.35 -7.17
C TYR A 169 -4.96 -7.44 -5.73
N ARG A 170 -5.76 -8.44 -5.43
CA ARG A 170 -6.23 -8.74 -4.09
C ARG A 170 -5.95 -10.19 -3.75
N THR A 171 -5.44 -10.44 -2.56
CA THR A 171 -5.33 -11.78 -2.03
C THR A 171 -5.63 -11.75 -0.53
N ILE A 172 -5.86 -12.92 0.06
CA ILE A 172 -6.27 -13.04 1.45
C ILE A 172 -5.35 -14.03 2.16
N MET A 173 -5.01 -13.70 3.41
CA MET A 173 -4.22 -14.57 4.27
C MET A 173 -5.06 -15.76 4.72
N THR A 174 -4.83 -16.91 4.10
CA THR A 174 -5.50 -18.17 4.39
C THR A 174 -4.48 -19.22 4.79
N ARG A 175 -4.94 -20.44 5.06
CA ARG A 175 -4.06 -21.58 5.33
C ARG A 175 -3.17 -21.94 4.15
N GLN A 176 -3.52 -21.52 2.94
CA GLN A 176 -2.73 -21.81 1.75
C GLN A 176 -1.47 -20.94 1.65
N ALA A 177 -1.41 -19.84 2.39
CA ALA A 177 -0.28 -18.94 2.32
C ALA A 177 1.00 -19.60 2.85
N LYS A 178 2.10 -19.39 2.12
CA LYS A 178 3.40 -19.95 2.49
C LYS A 178 4.14 -18.96 3.39
N LYS A 179 4.30 -19.36 4.61
CA LYS A 179 4.99 -18.56 5.64
C LYS A 179 6.51 -18.68 5.52
#